data_2578328c889dd3756f8091070d02ed72
#
_entry.id   2578328c889dd3756f8091070d02ed72
#
_cell.length_a   1.000
_cell.length_b   1.000
_cell.length_c   1.000
_cell.angle_alpha   90.00
_cell.angle_beta   90.00
_cell.angle_gamma   90.00
#
_symmetry.space_group_name_H-M   'P 1'
#
loop_
_entity.id
_entity.type
_entity.pdbx_description
1 polymer ?
#
loop_
_entity_poly.entity_id
_entity_poly.type
_entity_poly.pdbx_seq_one_letter_code
_entity_poly.pdbx_strand_id
1 'polypeptide(L)'
;MSLNTKIEHVVCLVMENQSFDRVLGFVDGVGALDGTQYAVNSSGEKVFVSKGADPIKNQQYDPPHSFAATVGQLFGPEGYKGEAPVGKWFLSAPFPNSDADAEQEFMRFFDSDNMQLPAITTLAQNFITCDRWFSSVPGPTGPNRLFIHAATSGGYAGSSWKLD
;
A
#
# COMPACT_ATOMS: atom_id res chain seq x y z
N MET A 1 -20.37 -32.55 7.34
CA MET A 1 -20.25 -32.25 5.90
C MET A 1 -18.84 -32.71 5.47
N SER A 2 -18.78 -33.74 4.63
CA SER A 2 -17.52 -34.14 4.01
C SER A 2 -17.19 -33.07 2.97
N LEU A 3 -16.15 -32.27 3.21
CA LEU A 3 -15.53 -31.44 2.19
C LEU A 3 -14.94 -32.40 1.15
N ASN A 4 -15.64 -32.54 0.02
CA ASN A 4 -15.13 -33.31 -1.11
C ASN A 4 -13.99 -32.50 -1.74
N THR A 5 -12.82 -32.57 -1.13
CA THR A 5 -11.65 -31.79 -1.50
C THR A 5 -11.00 -32.42 -2.74
N LYS A 6 -11.47 -32.02 -3.92
CA LYS A 6 -10.78 -32.25 -5.18
C LYS A 6 -9.71 -31.21 -5.46
N ILE A 7 -9.33 -30.40 -4.46
CA ILE A 7 -8.24 -29.43 -4.61
C ILE A 7 -6.94 -30.17 -4.36
N GLU A 8 -6.16 -30.36 -5.40
CA GLU A 8 -4.85 -31.01 -5.34
C GLU A 8 -3.71 -29.98 -5.23
N HIS A 9 -3.92 -28.78 -5.72
CA HIS A 9 -2.92 -27.71 -5.73
C HIS A 9 -3.54 -26.38 -5.35
N VAL A 10 -2.78 -25.59 -4.58
CA VAL A 10 -3.06 -24.19 -4.29
C VAL A 10 -1.92 -23.34 -4.84
N VAL A 11 -2.23 -22.42 -5.73
CA VAL A 11 -1.26 -21.45 -6.27
C VAL A 11 -1.48 -20.11 -5.61
N CYS A 12 -0.45 -19.58 -4.95
CA CYS A 12 -0.47 -18.27 -4.34
C CYS A 12 0.39 -17.32 -5.18
N LEU A 13 -0.26 -16.38 -5.87
CA LEU A 13 0.44 -15.30 -6.58
C LEU A 13 0.59 -14.11 -5.63
N VAL A 14 1.83 -13.84 -5.22
CA VAL A 14 2.16 -12.69 -4.37
C VAL A 14 2.73 -11.59 -5.23
N MET A 15 1.96 -10.52 -5.38
CA MET A 15 2.40 -9.30 -6.07
C MET A 15 2.79 -8.24 -5.04
N GLU A 16 3.70 -7.39 -5.40
CA GLU A 16 4.14 -6.22 -4.64
C GLU A 16 4.38 -5.08 -5.62
N ASN A 17 4.47 -4.08 -5.25
CA ASN A 17 4.91 -2.96 -4.46
C ASN A 17 3.81 -1.89 -4.47
N GLN A 18 2.56 -2.27 -4.36
CA GLN A 18 1.42 -1.37 -4.32
C GLN A 18 0.54 -1.69 -3.10
N SER A 19 -0.04 -0.66 -2.49
CA SER A 19 -1.01 -0.85 -1.41
C SER A 19 -2.35 -1.32 -1.96
N PHE A 20 -3.16 -1.95 -1.10
CA PHE A 20 -4.55 -2.29 -1.40
C PHE A 20 -5.33 -1.06 -1.87
N ASP A 21 -5.28 0.03 -1.12
CA ASP A 21 -6.02 1.25 -1.44
C ASP A 21 -5.62 1.84 -2.79
N ARG A 22 -4.32 1.78 -3.13
CA ARG A 22 -3.85 2.30 -4.42
C ARG A 22 -4.40 1.52 -5.60
N VAL A 23 -4.54 0.21 -5.46
CA VAL A 23 -4.99 -0.71 -6.52
C VAL A 23 -6.51 -0.81 -6.57
N LEU A 24 -7.15 -0.95 -5.43
CA LEU A 24 -8.57 -1.29 -5.29
C LEU A 24 -9.38 -0.25 -4.50
N GLY A 25 -8.75 0.81 -4.00
CA GLY A 25 -9.40 1.78 -3.11
C GLY A 25 -10.61 2.48 -3.72
N PHE A 26 -10.60 2.72 -5.02
CA PHE A 26 -11.71 3.31 -5.78
C PHE A 26 -12.63 2.29 -6.46
N VAL A 27 -12.49 1.00 -6.19
CA VAL A 27 -13.36 -0.03 -6.77
C VAL A 27 -14.65 -0.11 -5.97
N ASP A 28 -15.78 0.13 -6.62
CA ASP A 28 -17.10 0.09 -5.99
C ASP A 28 -17.37 -1.27 -5.34
N GLY A 29 -17.84 -1.22 -4.09
CA GLY A 29 -18.15 -2.41 -3.30
C GLY A 29 -16.93 -3.17 -2.76
N VAL A 30 -15.71 -2.70 -3.05
CA VAL A 30 -14.44 -3.31 -2.61
C VAL A 30 -13.63 -2.32 -1.80
N GLY A 31 -13.32 -1.17 -2.37
CA GLY A 31 -12.58 -0.10 -1.72
C GLY A 31 -13.48 0.89 -0.98
N ALA A 32 -12.87 1.77 -0.20
CA ALA A 32 -13.57 2.77 0.62
C ALA A 32 -13.10 4.21 0.35
N LEU A 33 -12.36 4.43 -0.74
CA LEU A 33 -11.89 5.78 -1.08
C LEU A 33 -12.97 6.54 -1.86
N ASP A 34 -13.19 7.77 -1.44
CA ASP A 34 -14.16 8.69 -2.04
C ASP A 34 -13.53 10.03 -2.48
N GLY A 35 -12.20 10.17 -2.36
CA GLY A 35 -11.46 11.38 -2.67
C GLY A 35 -11.32 12.36 -1.51
N THR A 36 -11.91 12.07 -0.35
CA THR A 36 -11.78 12.93 0.85
C THR A 36 -10.54 12.60 1.69
N GLN A 37 -9.96 11.43 1.50
CA GLN A 37 -8.74 11.01 2.17
C GLN A 37 -7.56 11.84 1.65
N TYR A 38 -6.59 12.12 2.53
CA TYR A 38 -5.46 12.97 2.19
C TYR A 38 -4.19 12.57 2.94
N ALA A 39 -3.07 12.93 2.37
CA ALA A 39 -1.79 12.98 3.07
C ALA A 39 -1.41 14.42 3.41
N VAL A 40 -0.57 14.61 4.41
CA VAL A 40 -0.04 15.93 4.78
C VAL A 40 1.43 15.97 4.35
N ASN A 41 1.78 16.94 3.52
CA ASN A 41 3.15 17.14 3.06
C ASN A 41 4.03 17.83 4.11
N SER A 42 5.29 18.01 3.80
CA SER A 42 6.26 18.67 4.70
C SER A 42 5.94 20.13 5.01
N SER A 43 5.16 20.79 4.16
CA SER A 43 4.68 22.16 4.37
C SER A 43 3.40 22.23 5.21
N GLY A 44 2.84 21.07 5.60
CA GLY A 44 1.60 20.99 6.35
C GLY A 44 0.34 21.08 5.47
N GLU A 45 0.48 21.03 4.15
CA GLU A 45 -0.63 21.09 3.21
C GLU A 45 -1.25 19.72 2.98
N LYS A 46 -2.53 19.69 2.65
CA LYS A 46 -3.27 18.47 2.33
C LYS A 46 -3.14 18.14 0.85
N VAL A 47 -2.66 16.94 0.56
CA VAL A 47 -2.65 16.36 -0.80
C VAL A 47 -3.69 15.25 -0.83
N PHE A 48 -4.78 15.47 -1.55
CA PHE A 48 -5.91 14.54 -1.57
C PHE A 48 -5.67 13.39 -2.54
N VAL A 49 -6.23 12.23 -2.19
CA VAL A 49 -6.26 11.09 -3.13
C VAL A 49 -7.11 11.45 -4.33
N SER A 50 -6.69 10.99 -5.51
CA SER A 50 -7.41 11.19 -6.76
C SER A 50 -7.28 9.97 -7.66
N LYS A 51 -8.19 9.84 -8.63
CA LYS A 51 -8.14 8.79 -9.66
C LYS A 51 -7.12 9.11 -10.76
N GLY A 52 -6.73 8.10 -11.51
CA GLY A 52 -5.95 8.25 -12.72
C GLY A 52 -4.43 8.18 -12.51
N ALA A 53 -3.97 7.24 -11.68
CA ALA A 53 -2.55 6.95 -11.53
C ALA A 53 -1.90 6.64 -12.89
N ASP A 54 -0.72 7.20 -13.13
CA ASP A 54 0.12 6.84 -14.26
C ASP A 54 1.12 5.76 -13.82
N PRO A 55 0.99 4.51 -14.32
CA PRO A 55 1.86 3.42 -13.89
C PRO A 55 3.35 3.68 -14.19
N ILE A 56 3.64 4.45 -15.23
CA ILE A 56 5.03 4.75 -15.64
C ILE A 56 5.61 5.85 -14.76
N LYS A 57 4.87 6.93 -14.55
CA LYS A 57 5.30 8.03 -13.70
C LYS A 57 5.45 7.60 -12.25
N ASN A 58 4.54 6.77 -11.76
CA ASN A 58 4.59 6.24 -10.41
C ASN A 58 5.86 5.44 -10.09
N GLN A 59 6.46 4.77 -11.07
CA GLN A 59 7.72 4.06 -10.89
C GLN A 59 8.92 5.00 -10.66
N GLN A 60 8.77 6.27 -10.97
CA GLN A 60 9.83 7.28 -10.75
C GLN A 60 9.87 7.77 -9.30
N TYR A 61 8.81 7.52 -8.54
CA TYR A 61 8.68 7.95 -7.15
C TYR A 61 8.72 6.73 -6.23
N ASP A 62 9.86 6.52 -5.59
CA ASP A 62 10.05 5.48 -4.58
C ASP A 62 10.13 6.13 -3.19
N PRO A 63 9.00 6.30 -2.50
CA PRO A 63 8.99 6.92 -1.19
C PRO A 63 9.79 6.07 -0.19
N PRO A 64 10.44 6.69 0.79
CA PRO A 64 11.09 5.96 1.85
C PRO A 64 10.14 4.97 2.51
N HIS A 65 10.52 3.69 2.56
CA HIS A 65 9.67 2.61 3.05
C HIS A 65 10.39 1.73 4.10
N SER A 66 11.42 2.27 4.75
CA SER A 66 11.98 1.65 5.96
C SER A 66 10.93 1.62 7.09
N PHE A 67 11.17 0.78 8.11
CA PHE A 67 10.29 0.74 9.28
C PHE A 67 10.04 2.15 9.87
N ALA A 68 11.11 2.91 10.09
CA ALA A 68 11.00 4.27 10.63
C ALA A 68 10.22 5.21 9.69
N ALA A 69 10.46 5.13 8.39
CA ALA A 69 9.74 5.94 7.42
C ALA A 69 8.24 5.60 7.37
N THR A 70 7.89 4.31 7.40
CA THR A 70 6.50 3.87 7.42
C THR A 70 5.78 4.31 8.70
N VAL A 71 6.44 4.21 9.85
CA VAL A 71 5.91 4.74 11.11
C VAL A 71 5.66 6.25 11.00
N GLY A 72 6.58 7.02 10.44
CA GLY A 72 6.40 8.45 10.20
C GLY A 72 5.24 8.76 9.24
N GLN A 73 5.03 7.95 8.19
CA GLN A 73 3.92 8.11 7.25
C GLN A 73 2.56 7.82 7.92
N LEU A 74 2.51 6.86 8.82
CA LEU A 74 1.27 6.47 9.52
C LEU A 74 0.93 7.42 10.68
N PHE A 75 1.92 7.84 11.44
CA PHE A 75 1.70 8.51 12.74
C PHE A 75 2.22 9.96 12.78
N GLY A 76 2.91 10.41 11.73
CA GLY A 76 3.54 11.72 11.67
C GLY A 76 4.95 11.77 12.26
N PRO A 77 5.60 12.97 12.23
CA PRO A 77 6.99 13.14 12.63
C PRO A 77 7.25 12.86 14.12
N GLU A 78 6.22 12.88 14.92
CA GLU A 78 6.31 12.61 16.36
C GLU A 78 6.18 11.11 16.70
N GLY A 79 5.97 10.26 15.71
CA GLY A 79 5.84 8.82 15.84
C GLY A 79 4.52 8.36 16.45
N TYR A 80 4.49 7.11 16.90
CA TYR A 80 3.30 6.48 17.46
C TYR A 80 2.93 7.05 18.83
N LYS A 81 1.70 7.57 18.92
CA LYS A 81 1.12 8.12 20.17
C LYS A 81 -0.24 7.49 20.53
N GLY A 82 -0.51 6.29 20.06
CA GLY A 82 -1.77 5.61 20.26
C GLY A 82 -2.31 5.06 18.95
N GLU A 83 -3.23 5.77 18.29
CA GLU A 83 -3.85 5.34 17.05
C GLU A 83 -3.37 6.17 15.86
N ALA A 84 -3.31 5.54 14.67
CA ALA A 84 -3.08 6.28 13.45
C ALA A 84 -4.30 7.16 13.11
N PRO A 85 -4.09 8.38 12.60
CA PRO A 85 -5.19 9.23 12.14
C PRO A 85 -5.93 8.56 10.99
N VAL A 86 -7.24 8.35 11.15
CA VAL A 86 -8.08 7.74 10.11
C VAL A 86 -8.19 8.67 8.90
N GLY A 87 -7.92 8.13 7.70
CA GLY A 87 -8.03 8.86 6.44
C GLY A 87 -6.98 9.96 6.25
N LYS A 88 -5.98 10.01 7.12
CA LYS A 88 -4.88 10.96 7.06
C LYS A 88 -3.55 10.21 7.16
N TRP A 89 -2.67 10.50 6.23
CA TRP A 89 -1.30 10.00 6.21
C TRP A 89 -0.32 11.16 6.16
N PHE A 90 0.97 10.87 6.29
CA PHE A 90 2.02 11.86 6.17
C PHE A 90 2.95 11.47 5.02
N LEU A 91 3.16 12.40 4.11
CA LEU A 91 4.16 12.22 3.07
C LEU A 91 5.53 12.38 3.72
N SER A 92 6.32 11.31 3.71
CA SER A 92 7.71 11.41 4.19
C SER A 92 8.53 12.24 3.20
N ALA A 93 9.07 13.35 3.65
CA ALA A 93 10.00 14.17 2.88
C ALA A 93 11.41 13.53 2.85
N PRO A 94 12.21 13.82 1.82
CA PRO A 94 11.81 14.47 0.58
C PRO A 94 11.61 13.46 -0.54
N PHE A 95 10.55 13.58 -1.30
CA PHE A 95 10.62 13.06 -2.67
C PHE A 95 11.83 13.73 -3.35
N PRO A 96 12.73 12.99 -4.01
CA PRO A 96 13.76 13.61 -4.82
C PRO A 96 13.07 14.54 -5.82
N ASN A 97 13.40 15.82 -5.79
CA ASN A 97 12.74 16.86 -6.57
C ASN A 97 11.27 17.08 -6.21
N SER A 98 10.96 17.23 -4.92
CA SER A 98 9.60 17.46 -4.43
C SER A 98 9.04 18.79 -4.97
N ASP A 99 8.44 18.69 -6.14
CA ASP A 99 7.49 19.67 -6.62
C ASP A 99 6.07 19.19 -6.23
N ALA A 100 5.12 20.10 -6.22
CA ALA A 100 3.73 19.79 -5.88
C ALA A 100 3.12 18.75 -6.86
N ASP A 101 3.66 18.63 -8.07
CA ASP A 101 3.23 17.66 -9.07
C ASP A 101 3.63 16.24 -8.69
N ALA A 102 4.82 16.06 -8.09
CA ALA A 102 5.28 14.75 -7.63
C ALA A 102 4.44 14.23 -6.46
N GLU A 103 4.11 15.09 -5.50
CA GLU A 103 3.24 14.75 -4.38
C GLU A 103 1.83 14.37 -4.84
N GLN A 104 1.26 15.16 -5.75
CA GLN A 104 -0.06 14.88 -6.33
C GLN A 104 -0.05 13.60 -7.15
N GLU A 105 0.98 13.33 -7.96
CA GLU A 105 1.10 12.10 -8.73
C GLU A 105 1.22 10.88 -7.82
N PHE A 106 1.95 10.99 -6.72
CA PHE A 106 2.03 9.93 -5.73
C PHE A 106 0.66 9.63 -5.09
N MET A 107 -0.17 10.65 -4.89
CA MET A 107 -1.52 10.53 -4.35
C MET A 107 -2.60 10.22 -5.42
N ARG A 108 -2.21 9.94 -6.67
CA ARG A 108 -3.10 9.38 -7.68
C ARG A 108 -3.14 7.87 -7.59
N PHE A 109 -4.34 7.33 -7.51
CA PHE A 109 -4.62 5.93 -7.35
C PHE A 109 -5.25 5.36 -8.61
N PHE A 110 -5.18 4.06 -8.81
CA PHE A 110 -5.73 3.45 -10.01
C PHE A 110 -7.24 3.66 -10.13
N ASP A 111 -7.68 3.89 -11.36
CA ASP A 111 -9.06 4.23 -11.66
C ASP A 111 -9.79 2.98 -12.17
N SER A 112 -10.75 2.51 -11.37
CA SER A 112 -11.60 1.39 -11.73
C SER A 112 -12.58 1.72 -12.85
N ASP A 113 -13.05 2.97 -12.92
CA ASP A 113 -14.05 3.40 -13.91
C ASP A 113 -13.46 3.34 -15.32
N ASN A 114 -12.17 3.64 -15.45
CA ASN A 114 -11.43 3.55 -16.71
C ASN A 114 -10.71 2.20 -16.89
N MET A 115 -11.00 1.22 -16.05
CA MET A 115 -10.46 -0.14 -16.13
C MET A 115 -8.93 -0.17 -16.29
N GLN A 116 -8.20 0.67 -15.56
CA GLN A 116 -6.74 0.72 -15.62
C GLN A 116 -6.09 -0.63 -15.25
N LEU A 117 -6.72 -1.39 -14.36
CA LEU A 117 -6.28 -2.72 -13.92
C LEU A 117 -7.40 -3.74 -14.10
N PRO A 118 -7.79 -4.09 -15.35
CA PRO A 118 -9.03 -4.83 -15.60
C PRO A 118 -9.07 -6.22 -14.96
N ALA A 119 -7.96 -6.94 -14.97
CA ALA A 119 -7.91 -8.30 -14.45
C ALA A 119 -8.14 -8.33 -12.93
N ILE A 120 -7.37 -7.54 -12.17
CA ILE A 120 -7.47 -7.54 -10.71
C ILE A 120 -8.77 -6.91 -10.23
N THR A 121 -9.26 -5.88 -10.91
CA THR A 121 -10.57 -5.25 -10.63
C THR A 121 -11.70 -6.26 -10.82
N THR A 122 -11.71 -6.99 -11.94
CA THR A 122 -12.71 -8.03 -12.20
C THR A 122 -12.66 -9.14 -11.17
N LEU A 123 -11.47 -9.59 -10.78
CA LEU A 123 -11.33 -10.60 -9.73
C LEU A 123 -11.84 -10.09 -8.39
N ALA A 124 -11.50 -8.87 -8.00
CA ALA A 124 -11.94 -8.28 -6.75
C ALA A 124 -13.46 -8.12 -6.65
N GLN A 125 -14.12 -7.79 -7.76
CA GLN A 125 -15.57 -7.62 -7.82
C GLN A 125 -16.36 -8.95 -7.86
N ASN A 126 -15.75 -10.04 -8.29
CA ASN A 126 -16.45 -11.31 -8.50
C ASN A 126 -16.05 -12.42 -7.52
N PHE A 127 -15.02 -12.23 -6.73
CA PHE A 127 -14.53 -13.20 -5.76
C PHE A 127 -14.38 -12.56 -4.39
N ILE A 128 -13.94 -13.35 -3.41
CA ILE A 128 -13.72 -12.86 -2.04
C ILE A 128 -12.48 -11.94 -2.05
N THR A 129 -12.67 -10.72 -1.57
CA THR A 129 -11.60 -9.75 -1.37
C THR A 129 -11.42 -9.50 0.13
N CYS A 130 -10.19 -9.63 0.61
CA CYS A 130 -9.82 -9.33 1.99
C CYS A 130 -9.29 -7.89 2.07
N ASP A 131 -10.13 -6.96 2.47
CA ASP A 131 -9.81 -5.52 2.58
C ASP A 131 -9.02 -5.15 3.85
N ARG A 132 -8.87 -6.10 4.77
CA ARG A 132 -8.14 -5.95 6.04
C ARG A 132 -6.95 -6.89 6.15
N TRP A 133 -6.28 -7.15 5.06
CA TRP A 133 -5.03 -7.88 5.03
C TRP A 133 -3.86 -6.90 5.12
N PHE A 134 -3.21 -6.86 6.28
CA PHE A 134 -2.13 -5.91 6.57
C PHE A 134 -0.76 -6.56 6.44
N SER A 135 0.26 -5.75 6.16
CA SER A 135 1.65 -6.14 6.28
C SER A 135 1.97 -6.57 7.71
N SER A 136 2.70 -7.66 7.88
CA SER A 136 3.09 -8.16 9.21
C SER A 136 4.10 -7.23 9.88
N VAL A 137 4.92 -6.54 9.09
CA VAL A 137 5.87 -5.51 9.52
C VAL A 137 5.56 -4.22 8.78
N PRO A 138 5.36 -3.07 9.46
CA PRO A 138 5.18 -1.78 8.80
C PRO A 138 6.53 -1.29 8.24
N GLY A 139 6.94 -1.84 7.12
CA GLY A 139 8.27 -1.61 6.57
C GLY A 139 8.50 -2.31 5.24
N PRO A 140 9.76 -2.58 4.90
CA PRO A 140 10.16 -2.99 3.57
C PRO A 140 9.77 -4.42 3.21
N THR A 141 10.05 -4.77 1.96
CA THR A 141 9.75 -6.06 1.33
C THR A 141 10.34 -7.26 2.08
N GLY A 142 11.60 -7.18 2.51
CA GLY A 142 12.33 -8.32 3.07
C GLY A 142 11.62 -9.01 4.24
N PRO A 143 11.35 -8.32 5.35
CA PRO A 143 10.68 -8.92 6.49
C PRO A 143 9.27 -9.41 6.16
N ASN A 144 8.53 -8.71 5.31
CA ASN A 144 7.19 -9.11 4.91
C ASN A 144 7.19 -10.39 4.07
N ARG A 145 8.16 -10.58 3.18
CA ARG A 145 8.35 -11.86 2.47
C ARG A 145 8.70 -13.01 3.41
N LEU A 146 9.52 -12.77 4.42
CA LEU A 146 9.81 -13.79 5.43
C LEU A 146 8.55 -14.25 6.17
N PHE A 147 7.63 -13.34 6.48
CA PHE A 147 6.34 -13.71 7.07
C PHE A 147 5.49 -14.59 6.13
N ILE A 148 5.49 -14.33 4.83
CA ILE A 148 4.77 -15.17 3.86
C ILE A 148 5.34 -16.59 3.82
N HIS A 149 6.66 -16.73 3.88
CA HIS A 149 7.32 -18.03 3.76
C HIS A 149 7.45 -18.80 5.06
N ALA A 150 7.65 -18.10 6.18
CA ALA A 150 8.04 -18.70 7.45
C ALA A 150 7.17 -18.27 8.64
N ALA A 151 6.16 -17.44 8.43
CA ALA A 151 5.31 -16.85 9.45
C ALA A 151 6.08 -16.04 10.52
N THR A 152 7.32 -15.69 10.26
CA THR A 152 8.17 -14.86 11.13
C THR A 152 9.28 -14.22 10.32
N SER A 153 9.72 -13.03 10.73
CA SER A 153 10.95 -12.42 10.22
C SER A 153 12.18 -12.67 11.11
N GLY A 154 12.01 -13.42 12.21
CA GLY A 154 13.09 -13.60 13.19
C GLY A 154 13.57 -12.29 13.84
N GLY A 155 12.71 -11.27 13.88
CA GLY A 155 13.06 -9.92 14.37
C GLY A 155 13.70 -9.01 13.30
N TYR A 156 13.89 -9.52 12.08
CA TYR A 156 14.43 -8.73 10.99
C TYR A 156 13.41 -7.70 10.50
N ALA A 157 13.81 -6.43 10.44
CA ALA A 157 12.97 -5.31 10.00
C ALA A 157 13.63 -4.43 8.92
N GLY A 158 14.77 -4.88 8.38
CA GLY A 158 15.57 -4.11 7.40
C GLY A 158 15.27 -4.43 5.94
N SER A 159 15.89 -3.66 5.03
CA SER A 159 15.79 -3.86 3.58
C SER A 159 16.94 -4.65 2.98
N SER A 160 18.08 -4.74 3.65
CA SER A 160 19.28 -5.40 3.15
C SER A 160 19.42 -6.82 3.71
N TRP A 161 19.56 -7.79 2.83
CA TRP A 161 19.81 -9.20 3.15
C TRP A 161 21.27 -9.46 3.63
N LYS A 162 21.85 -8.58 4.39
CA LYS A 162 23.10 -8.92 5.06
C LYS A 162 22.75 -9.78 6.26
N LEU A 163 22.88 -11.08 6.09
CA LEU A 163 23.06 -12.01 7.18
C LEU A 163 24.47 -11.77 7.70
N ASP A 164 24.60 -11.13 8.86
CA ASP A 164 25.85 -11.07 9.61
C ASP A 164 26.15 -12.46 10.23
#